data_1c082211c2400fbd1b8e01308ebbe6a6
#
_entry.id   1c082211c2400fbd1b8e01308ebbe6a6
#
_cell.length_a   1.000
_cell.length_b   1.000
_cell.length_c   1.000
_cell.angle_alpha   90.00
_cell.angle_beta   90.00
_cell.angle_gamma   90.00
#
_symmetry.space_group_name_H-M   'P 1'
#
loop_
_entity.id
_entity.type
_entity.pdbx_description
1 polymer ?
#
loop_
_entity_poly.entity_id
_entity_poly.type
_entity_poly.pdbx_seq_one_letter_code
_entity_poly.pdbx_strand_id
1 'polypeptide(L)'
;MQTQQLQLRNSSEPSSSSSPLAVRNDWNIDEVREILARPVLDLVFDASRVHREHFPANQVQKCTLLSVKTGGCPETCGYCSQSSSWSKDTKMKATPLMDLDGVLEAAKRAKEAGSTRFCMGAAWRGPSQVGPRQWNRVLSMVSEVRSMGMEVCATLGMLEGDQAKQLKDAGLTAYNHNIDTSREHYPNVTSSRSFDDRLETIKMARDAGLSVCTGGILGLGEDPHVDRASFLHTLATMETHPESVPVNSLVAVPGTPLGKLAAAKAEKGEGASAGVPPLDLVRVIAAARILMPRTTLRLSAGRSSLSRGEQALAFLAGANSIFTGDTLLTTPNVAEDDDTAMFRELGLQGKPPFQGAYKAFE
;
A
#
# COMPACT_ATOMS: atom_id res chain seq x y z
N MET A 1 -29.81 52.05 -33.56
CA MET A 1 -29.11 51.29 -32.49
C MET A 1 -29.71 49.89 -32.48
N GLN A 2 -29.05 48.94 -33.15
CA GLN A 2 -29.47 47.55 -33.22
C GLN A 2 -28.73 46.74 -32.16
N THR A 3 -29.50 46.14 -31.27
CA THR A 3 -29.00 45.24 -30.20
C THR A 3 -28.83 43.85 -30.80
N GLN A 4 -27.59 43.41 -31.00
CA GLN A 4 -27.28 42.03 -31.35
C GLN A 4 -27.44 41.09 -30.10
N GLN A 5 -28.41 40.19 -30.15
CA GLN A 5 -28.51 39.08 -29.21
C GLN A 5 -27.50 37.99 -29.58
N LEU A 6 -26.54 37.72 -28.67
CA LEU A 6 -25.69 36.56 -28.74
C LEU A 6 -26.51 35.30 -28.42
N GLN A 7 -26.72 34.46 -29.41
CA GLN A 7 -27.22 33.10 -29.23
C GLN A 7 -26.10 32.21 -28.70
N LEU A 8 -26.18 31.81 -27.43
CA LEU A 8 -25.40 30.73 -26.87
C LEU A 8 -25.80 29.41 -27.51
N ARG A 9 -24.89 28.82 -28.28
CA ARG A 9 -25.07 27.48 -28.83
C ARG A 9 -25.05 26.48 -27.67
N ASN A 10 -26.11 25.75 -27.46
CA ASN A 10 -26.18 24.56 -26.64
C ASN A 10 -25.20 23.54 -27.21
N SER A 11 -24.12 23.27 -26.47
CA SER A 11 -23.24 22.14 -26.69
C SER A 11 -23.91 20.87 -26.16
N SER A 12 -24.01 19.91 -27.05
CA SER A 12 -24.29 18.47 -26.90
C SER A 12 -24.30 17.92 -25.46
N GLU A 13 -25.42 17.29 -25.12
CA GLU A 13 -25.56 16.43 -23.95
C GLU A 13 -24.51 15.32 -23.99
N PRO A 14 -23.83 15.02 -22.86
CA PRO A 14 -22.94 13.87 -22.79
C PRO A 14 -23.79 12.58 -22.85
N SER A 15 -23.36 11.68 -23.72
CA SER A 15 -23.88 10.31 -23.88
C SER A 15 -23.96 9.60 -22.52
N SER A 16 -24.98 8.78 -22.32
CA SER A 16 -25.30 7.96 -21.17
C SER A 16 -24.07 7.40 -20.44
N SER A 17 -23.62 8.08 -19.40
CA SER A 17 -22.57 7.60 -18.52
C SER A 17 -23.17 6.54 -17.59
N SER A 18 -22.67 5.30 -17.65
CA SER A 18 -22.71 4.39 -16.50
C SER A 18 -22.31 5.18 -15.24
N SER A 19 -23.06 5.03 -14.15
CA SER A 19 -22.77 5.71 -12.89
C SER A 19 -21.28 5.59 -12.56
N PRO A 20 -20.54 6.69 -12.31
CA PRO A 20 -19.10 6.64 -12.00
C PRO A 20 -18.78 5.88 -10.71
N LEU A 21 -19.78 5.35 -10.03
CA LEU A 21 -19.72 4.70 -8.72
C LEU A 21 -19.85 3.18 -8.80
N ALA A 22 -20.08 2.63 -10.00
CA ALA A 22 -20.18 1.18 -10.19
C ALA A 22 -18.80 0.51 -10.02
N VAL A 23 -18.76 -0.57 -9.23
CA VAL A 23 -17.58 -1.42 -9.14
C VAL A 23 -17.43 -2.20 -10.44
N ARG A 24 -16.34 -1.99 -11.16
CA ARG A 24 -16.01 -2.70 -12.41
C ARG A 24 -14.52 -2.98 -12.50
N ASN A 25 -14.14 -4.02 -13.23
CA ASN A 25 -12.75 -4.43 -13.45
C ASN A 25 -12.36 -4.55 -14.94
N ASP A 26 -13.17 -3.96 -15.82
CA ASP A 26 -13.00 -3.94 -17.27
C ASP A 26 -12.40 -2.61 -17.79
N TRP A 27 -11.67 -1.90 -16.95
CA TRP A 27 -11.01 -0.65 -17.31
C TRP A 27 -10.01 -0.85 -18.45
N ASN A 28 -10.06 0.01 -19.48
CA ASN A 28 -8.96 0.08 -20.43
C ASN A 28 -7.90 1.10 -19.98
N ILE A 29 -6.69 0.98 -20.52
CA ILE A 29 -5.55 1.79 -20.08
C ILE A 29 -5.75 3.29 -20.36
N ASP A 30 -6.48 3.65 -21.41
CA ASP A 30 -6.69 5.05 -21.78
C ASP A 30 -7.69 5.71 -20.82
N GLU A 31 -8.73 5.00 -20.37
CA GLU A 31 -9.61 5.49 -19.29
C GLU A 31 -8.83 5.79 -18.01
N VAL A 32 -7.87 4.93 -17.65
CA VAL A 32 -7.02 5.14 -16.47
C VAL A 32 -6.11 6.36 -16.65
N ARG A 33 -5.54 6.54 -17.84
CA ARG A 33 -4.75 7.73 -18.19
C ARG A 33 -5.57 9.01 -18.14
N GLU A 34 -6.77 8.99 -18.69
CA GLU A 34 -7.71 10.12 -18.65
C GLU A 34 -8.05 10.50 -17.20
N ILE A 35 -8.36 9.53 -16.34
CA ILE A 35 -8.62 9.77 -14.91
C ILE A 35 -7.40 10.42 -14.25
N LEU A 36 -6.20 9.87 -14.45
CA LEU A 36 -4.97 10.41 -13.87
C LEU A 36 -4.62 11.82 -14.39
N ALA A 37 -4.97 12.15 -15.63
CA ALA A 37 -4.67 13.45 -16.25
C ALA A 37 -5.61 14.57 -15.79
N ARG A 38 -6.71 14.28 -15.11
CA ARG A 38 -7.70 15.26 -14.66
C ARG A 38 -7.09 16.32 -13.72
N PRO A 39 -7.65 17.53 -13.66
CA PRO A 39 -7.30 18.52 -12.65
C PRO A 39 -7.42 17.89 -11.24
N VAL A 40 -6.40 18.10 -10.41
CA VAL A 40 -6.30 17.36 -9.13
C VAL A 40 -7.48 17.64 -8.19
N LEU A 41 -8.02 18.84 -8.18
CA LEU A 41 -9.15 19.20 -7.30
C LEU A 41 -10.44 18.51 -7.76
N ASP A 42 -10.70 18.44 -9.07
CA ASP A 42 -11.85 17.72 -9.62
C ASP A 42 -11.75 16.22 -9.34
N LEU A 43 -10.53 15.68 -9.51
CA LEU A 43 -10.26 14.27 -9.22
C LEU A 43 -10.48 13.94 -7.74
N VAL A 44 -10.01 14.77 -6.82
CA VAL A 44 -10.19 14.62 -5.37
C VAL A 44 -11.67 14.75 -4.99
N PHE A 45 -12.40 15.69 -5.61
CA PHE A 45 -13.84 15.85 -5.35
C PHE A 45 -14.62 14.57 -5.71
N ASP A 46 -14.39 14.01 -6.91
CA ASP A 46 -15.07 12.79 -7.32
C ASP A 46 -14.64 11.58 -6.50
N ALA A 47 -13.35 11.44 -6.20
CA ALA A 47 -12.85 10.39 -5.32
C ALA A 47 -13.46 10.46 -3.91
N SER A 48 -13.66 11.67 -3.36
CA SER A 48 -14.34 11.87 -2.08
C SER A 48 -15.79 11.40 -2.11
N ARG A 49 -16.51 11.64 -3.22
CA ARG A 49 -17.87 11.15 -3.40
C ARG A 49 -17.90 9.62 -3.40
N VAL A 50 -17.06 8.98 -4.22
CA VAL A 50 -16.92 7.51 -4.27
C VAL A 50 -16.58 6.95 -2.89
N HIS A 51 -15.64 7.58 -2.17
CA HIS A 51 -15.27 7.14 -0.83
C HIS A 51 -16.48 7.13 0.12
N ARG A 52 -17.27 8.21 0.14
CA ARG A 52 -18.42 8.37 1.04
C ARG A 52 -19.58 7.43 0.74
N GLU A 53 -19.69 6.91 -0.47
CA GLU A 53 -20.68 5.87 -0.82
C GLU A 53 -20.32 4.49 -0.26
N HIS A 54 -19.01 4.18 -0.19
CA HIS A 54 -18.55 2.84 0.15
C HIS A 54 -18.00 2.71 1.57
N PHE A 55 -17.66 3.84 2.22
CA PHE A 55 -17.05 3.87 3.56
C PHE A 55 -17.61 5.00 4.42
N PRO A 56 -17.68 4.82 5.75
CA PRO A 56 -17.80 5.94 6.66
C PRO A 56 -16.59 6.87 6.49
N ALA A 57 -16.85 8.11 6.06
CA ALA A 57 -15.80 9.03 5.60
C ALA A 57 -14.76 9.42 6.65
N ASN A 58 -15.11 9.29 7.93
CA ASN A 58 -14.24 9.62 9.07
C ASN A 58 -13.57 8.40 9.72
N GLN A 59 -13.78 7.18 9.18
CA GLN A 59 -13.14 5.98 9.71
C GLN A 59 -11.83 5.66 8.97
N VAL A 60 -10.74 5.56 9.73
CA VAL A 60 -9.41 5.21 9.23
C VAL A 60 -8.87 4.00 9.97
N GLN A 61 -8.49 2.95 9.23
CA GLN A 61 -7.88 1.77 9.82
C GLN A 61 -6.46 2.08 10.27
N LYS A 62 -6.17 1.88 11.55
CA LYS A 62 -4.82 1.91 12.10
C LYS A 62 -4.18 0.52 12.00
N CYS A 63 -2.99 0.45 11.43
CA CYS A 63 -2.22 -0.78 11.28
C CYS A 63 -0.83 -0.60 11.91
N THR A 64 -0.34 -1.60 12.62
CA THR A 64 1.07 -1.63 13.07
C THR A 64 1.83 -2.67 12.27
N LEU A 65 3.05 -2.34 11.84
CA LEU A 65 3.91 -3.23 11.09
C LEU A 65 5.17 -3.57 11.90
N LEU A 66 5.34 -4.86 12.18
CA LEU A 66 6.51 -5.40 12.87
C LEU A 66 7.40 -6.18 11.88
N SER A 67 8.69 -5.85 11.86
CA SER A 67 9.69 -6.71 11.21
C SER A 67 10.05 -7.88 12.13
N VAL A 68 9.45 -9.04 11.89
CA VAL A 68 9.72 -10.23 12.69
C VAL A 68 11.06 -10.90 12.34
N LYS A 69 11.61 -10.57 11.17
CA LYS A 69 12.97 -10.96 10.75
C LYS A 69 13.50 -9.88 9.81
N THR A 70 14.55 -9.18 10.21
CA THR A 70 15.13 -8.05 9.49
C THR A 70 16.44 -8.43 8.79
N GLY A 71 16.66 -7.90 7.59
CA GLY A 71 17.91 -8.02 6.84
C GLY A 71 18.23 -9.41 6.30
N GLY A 72 19.23 -9.49 5.41
CA GLY A 72 19.68 -10.74 4.81
C GLY A 72 18.71 -11.34 3.78
N CYS A 73 17.81 -10.55 3.22
CA CYS A 73 16.94 -10.97 2.12
C CYS A 73 17.78 -11.18 0.85
N PRO A 74 17.63 -12.32 0.14
CA PRO A 74 18.41 -12.59 -1.07
C PRO A 74 17.91 -11.83 -2.32
N GLU A 75 16.79 -11.09 -2.20
CA GLU A 75 16.23 -10.30 -3.30
C GLU A 75 17.02 -9.03 -3.57
N THR A 76 16.99 -8.54 -4.83
CA THR A 76 17.76 -7.40 -5.32
C THR A 76 16.94 -6.12 -5.50
N CYS A 77 15.87 -5.94 -4.70
CA CYS A 77 15.04 -4.73 -4.80
C CYS A 77 15.85 -3.47 -4.50
N GLY A 78 16.02 -2.59 -5.50
CA GLY A 78 16.92 -1.43 -5.45
C GLY A 78 16.59 -0.36 -4.41
N TYR A 79 15.38 -0.38 -3.85
CA TYR A 79 14.93 0.50 -2.77
C TYR A 79 15.08 -0.09 -1.37
N CYS A 80 15.26 -1.42 -1.25
CA CYS A 80 15.09 -2.13 0.01
C CYS A 80 16.40 -2.29 0.76
N SER A 81 16.50 -1.68 1.96
CA SER A 81 17.64 -1.80 2.85
C SER A 81 17.90 -3.22 3.37
N GLN A 82 16.88 -4.09 3.34
CA GLN A 82 16.99 -5.45 3.87
C GLN A 82 17.66 -6.45 2.92
N SER A 83 17.93 -6.04 1.67
CA SER A 83 18.67 -6.87 0.70
C SER A 83 20.08 -7.18 1.17
N SER A 84 20.49 -8.45 1.07
CA SER A 84 21.86 -8.87 1.33
C SER A 84 22.86 -8.28 0.35
N SER A 85 22.42 -7.93 -0.87
CA SER A 85 23.24 -7.35 -1.93
C SER A 85 23.85 -5.99 -1.57
N TRP A 86 23.15 -5.20 -0.75
CA TRP A 86 23.64 -3.88 -0.28
C TRP A 86 23.88 -3.81 1.21
N SER A 87 23.93 -4.93 1.91
CA SER A 87 24.10 -4.97 3.37
C SER A 87 25.37 -4.28 3.87
N LYS A 88 26.45 -4.30 3.08
CA LYS A 88 27.70 -3.58 3.38
C LYS A 88 27.50 -2.06 3.37
N ASP A 89 26.78 -1.55 2.40
CA ASP A 89 26.57 -0.11 2.19
C ASP A 89 25.49 0.44 3.15
N THR A 90 24.40 -0.32 3.34
CA THR A 90 23.31 0.04 4.26
C THR A 90 23.67 -0.23 5.73
N LYS A 91 24.75 -0.98 6.00
CA LYS A 91 25.14 -1.48 7.32
C LYS A 91 24.04 -2.31 8.02
N MET A 92 23.07 -2.81 7.24
CA MET A 92 21.96 -3.62 7.74
C MET A 92 22.48 -5.00 8.16
N LYS A 93 22.28 -5.33 9.43
CA LYS A 93 22.59 -6.66 9.97
C LYS A 93 21.37 -7.55 9.91
N ALA A 94 21.56 -8.80 9.46
CA ALA A 94 20.50 -9.80 9.50
C ALA A 94 20.24 -10.22 10.95
N THR A 95 18.96 -10.26 11.34
CA THR A 95 18.51 -10.79 12.63
C THR A 95 17.91 -12.18 12.47
N PRO A 96 17.95 -13.03 13.51
CA PRO A 96 17.13 -14.24 13.53
C PRO A 96 15.63 -13.90 13.52
N LEU A 97 14.78 -14.89 13.23
CA LEU A 97 13.35 -14.77 13.44
C LEU A 97 13.08 -14.53 14.94
N MET A 98 12.26 -13.53 15.25
CA MET A 98 11.84 -13.21 16.62
C MET A 98 11.22 -14.44 17.30
N ASP A 99 11.27 -14.45 18.61
CA ASP A 99 10.49 -15.39 19.41
C ASP A 99 9.00 -14.98 19.44
N LEU A 100 8.17 -15.91 19.88
CA LEU A 100 6.73 -15.68 19.95
C LEU A 100 6.38 -14.59 20.97
N ASP A 101 7.03 -14.61 22.13
CA ASP A 101 6.72 -13.69 23.24
C ASP A 101 6.96 -12.23 22.83
N GLY A 102 8.08 -11.96 22.16
CA GLY A 102 8.39 -10.61 21.65
C GLY A 102 7.37 -10.11 20.63
N VAL A 103 6.84 -11.00 19.79
CA VAL A 103 5.77 -10.64 18.82
C VAL A 103 4.46 -10.35 19.55
N LEU A 104 4.10 -11.15 20.56
CA LEU A 104 2.86 -10.96 21.33
C LEU A 104 2.90 -9.68 22.16
N GLU A 105 4.04 -9.34 22.77
CA GLU A 105 4.22 -8.07 23.45
C GLU A 105 4.06 -6.88 22.49
N ALA A 106 4.64 -6.96 21.29
CA ALA A 106 4.48 -5.91 20.28
C ALA A 106 3.02 -5.79 19.80
N ALA A 107 2.34 -6.92 19.59
CA ALA A 107 0.94 -6.95 19.19
C ALA A 107 0.02 -6.37 20.29
N LYS A 108 0.31 -6.65 21.56
CA LYS A 108 -0.43 -6.10 22.70
C LYS A 108 -0.30 -4.58 22.74
N ARG A 109 0.93 -4.05 22.68
CA ARG A 109 1.16 -2.60 22.61
C ARG A 109 0.44 -1.97 21.41
N ALA A 110 0.52 -2.58 20.23
CA ALA A 110 -0.17 -2.09 19.05
C ALA A 110 -1.70 -2.02 19.23
N LYS A 111 -2.28 -3.03 19.87
CA LYS A 111 -3.71 -3.07 20.18
C LYS A 111 -4.11 -1.99 21.18
N GLU A 112 -3.33 -1.80 22.23
CA GLU A 112 -3.53 -0.75 23.25
C GLU A 112 -3.46 0.65 22.61
N ALA A 113 -2.57 0.85 21.62
CA ALA A 113 -2.46 2.06 20.80
C ALA A 113 -3.61 2.23 19.76
N GLY A 114 -4.55 1.31 19.73
CA GLY A 114 -5.74 1.38 18.87
C GLY A 114 -5.54 0.82 17.46
N SER A 115 -4.46 0.07 17.20
CA SER A 115 -4.31 -0.66 15.94
C SER A 115 -5.30 -1.83 15.89
N THR A 116 -5.98 -1.95 14.76
CA THR A 116 -6.95 -3.03 14.51
C THR A 116 -6.38 -4.13 13.62
N ARG A 117 -5.29 -3.83 12.91
CA ARG A 117 -4.54 -4.78 12.10
C ARG A 117 -3.07 -4.81 12.51
N PHE A 118 -2.55 -6.01 12.72
CA PHE A 118 -1.13 -6.23 12.98
C PHE A 118 -0.48 -6.91 11.77
N CYS A 119 0.52 -6.25 11.20
CA CYS A 119 1.23 -6.72 10.02
C CYS A 119 2.60 -7.24 10.44
N MET A 120 2.97 -8.43 9.97
CA MET A 120 4.27 -9.06 10.24
C MET A 120 5.05 -9.20 8.94
N GLY A 121 6.24 -8.60 8.89
CA GLY A 121 7.16 -8.69 7.74
C GLY A 121 8.40 -9.51 8.05
N ALA A 122 8.81 -10.40 7.15
CA ALA A 122 10.07 -11.11 7.23
C ALA A 122 10.89 -10.90 5.95
N ALA A 123 12.17 -10.58 6.11
CA ALA A 123 13.12 -10.40 5.00
C ALA A 123 13.52 -11.76 4.40
N TRP A 124 12.59 -12.39 3.68
CA TRP A 124 12.74 -13.67 2.99
C TRP A 124 12.42 -13.54 1.48
N ARG A 125 12.98 -14.40 0.67
CA ARG A 125 12.51 -14.61 -0.71
C ARG A 125 11.12 -15.27 -0.70
N GLY A 126 10.94 -16.26 0.17
CA GLY A 126 9.69 -16.99 0.37
C GLY A 126 9.82 -18.02 1.48
N PRO A 127 8.69 -18.51 2.03
CA PRO A 127 8.69 -19.51 3.09
C PRO A 127 9.28 -20.87 2.69
N SER A 128 9.32 -21.23 1.41
CA SER A 128 9.96 -22.45 0.89
C SER A 128 11.45 -22.55 1.24
N GLN A 129 12.11 -21.43 1.54
CA GLN A 129 13.50 -21.39 1.98
C GLN A 129 13.67 -21.44 3.50
N VAL A 130 12.57 -21.57 4.23
CA VAL A 130 12.54 -21.53 5.71
C VAL A 130 12.34 -22.95 6.26
N GLY A 131 13.18 -23.31 7.23
CA GLY A 131 13.05 -24.64 7.87
C GLY A 131 11.72 -24.80 8.62
N PRO A 132 11.19 -26.03 8.73
CA PRO A 132 9.87 -26.31 9.33
C PRO A 132 9.68 -25.72 10.74
N ARG A 133 10.74 -25.71 11.54
CA ARG A 133 10.69 -25.14 12.91
C ARG A 133 10.41 -23.64 12.91
N GLN A 134 11.02 -22.90 11.99
CA GLN A 134 10.78 -21.45 11.87
C GLN A 134 9.41 -21.18 11.27
N TRP A 135 9.02 -21.98 10.27
CA TRP A 135 7.70 -21.87 9.65
C TRP A 135 6.57 -22.09 10.67
N ASN A 136 6.65 -23.16 11.46
CA ASN A 136 5.66 -23.44 12.51
C ASN A 136 5.59 -22.29 13.53
N ARG A 137 6.73 -21.65 13.84
CA ARG A 137 6.72 -20.46 14.71
C ARG A 137 5.94 -19.29 14.10
N VAL A 138 6.07 -19.07 12.78
CA VAL A 138 5.28 -18.03 12.09
C VAL A 138 3.78 -18.36 12.15
N LEU A 139 3.39 -19.61 11.93
CA LEU A 139 1.99 -20.03 12.06
C LEU A 139 1.46 -19.79 13.48
N SER A 140 2.26 -20.09 14.51
CA SER A 140 1.90 -19.79 15.90
C SER A 140 1.75 -18.28 16.14
N MET A 141 2.66 -17.44 15.62
CA MET A 141 2.53 -15.97 15.71
C MET A 141 1.21 -15.48 15.10
N VAL A 142 0.85 -16.02 13.93
CA VAL A 142 -0.41 -15.66 13.27
C VAL A 142 -1.62 -16.04 14.15
N SER A 143 -1.66 -17.27 14.64
CA SER A 143 -2.77 -17.80 15.46
C SER A 143 -2.93 -17.02 16.76
N GLU A 144 -1.84 -16.77 17.47
CA GLU A 144 -1.88 -16.08 18.77
C GLU A 144 -2.27 -14.61 18.63
N VAL A 145 -1.71 -13.88 17.63
CA VAL A 145 -2.12 -12.50 17.38
C VAL A 145 -3.59 -12.43 16.93
N ARG A 146 -4.06 -13.40 16.14
CA ARG A 146 -5.47 -13.49 15.76
C ARG A 146 -6.37 -13.71 16.98
N SER A 147 -5.96 -14.57 17.92
CA SER A 147 -6.69 -14.82 19.16
C SER A 147 -6.86 -13.57 20.04
N MET A 148 -5.96 -12.60 19.91
CA MET A 148 -6.08 -11.29 20.56
C MET A 148 -7.19 -10.41 19.99
N GLY A 149 -7.90 -10.85 18.93
CA GLY A 149 -8.98 -10.11 18.26
C GLY A 149 -8.50 -9.09 17.24
N MET A 150 -7.26 -9.16 16.79
CA MET A 150 -6.72 -8.32 15.72
C MET A 150 -6.87 -8.97 14.35
N GLU A 151 -6.96 -8.18 13.30
CA GLU A 151 -6.67 -8.65 11.94
C GLU A 151 -5.17 -8.90 11.81
N VAL A 152 -4.78 -9.99 11.16
CA VAL A 152 -3.38 -10.33 10.94
C VAL A 152 -3.04 -10.28 9.46
N CYS A 153 -1.99 -9.52 9.11
CA CYS A 153 -1.45 -9.46 7.76
C CYS A 153 0.01 -9.93 7.78
N ALA A 154 0.44 -10.65 6.76
CA ALA A 154 1.81 -11.13 6.65
C ALA A 154 2.44 -10.77 5.30
N THR A 155 3.75 -10.44 5.33
CA THR A 155 4.62 -10.19 4.18
C THR A 155 5.85 -11.10 4.32
N LEU A 156 5.80 -12.27 3.70
CA LEU A 156 6.81 -13.33 3.89
C LEU A 156 7.55 -13.70 2.59
N GLY A 157 7.42 -12.88 1.55
CA GLY A 157 7.97 -13.15 0.23
C GLY A 157 7.01 -13.91 -0.68
N MET A 158 7.55 -14.67 -1.63
CA MET A 158 6.77 -15.47 -2.58
C MET A 158 6.14 -16.65 -1.86
N LEU A 159 4.85 -16.90 -2.14
CA LEU A 159 4.03 -17.88 -1.43
C LEU A 159 3.62 -19.01 -2.37
N GLU A 160 3.71 -20.23 -1.90
CA GLU A 160 3.19 -21.42 -2.56
C GLU A 160 1.81 -21.78 -2.00
N GLY A 161 0.99 -22.52 -2.78
CA GLY A 161 -0.39 -22.80 -2.41
C GLY A 161 -0.58 -23.48 -1.06
N ASP A 162 0.27 -24.47 -0.72
CA ASP A 162 0.21 -25.16 0.57
C ASP A 162 0.54 -24.23 1.73
N GLN A 163 1.50 -23.32 1.55
CA GLN A 163 1.88 -22.32 2.54
C GLN A 163 0.76 -21.30 2.75
N ALA A 164 0.11 -20.89 1.66
CA ALA A 164 -1.03 -19.97 1.70
C ALA A 164 -2.18 -20.59 2.50
N LYS A 165 -2.47 -21.88 2.28
CA LYS A 165 -3.49 -22.63 3.01
C LYS A 165 -3.15 -22.75 4.49
N GLN A 166 -1.92 -23.11 4.84
CA GLN A 166 -1.47 -23.19 6.24
C GLN A 166 -1.60 -21.85 6.95
N LEU A 167 -1.26 -20.74 6.29
CA LEU A 167 -1.47 -19.39 6.85
C LEU A 167 -2.95 -19.08 7.07
N LYS A 168 -3.81 -19.46 6.11
CA LYS A 168 -5.27 -19.32 6.24
C LYS A 168 -5.80 -20.10 7.42
N ASP A 169 -5.40 -21.38 7.55
CA ASP A 169 -5.80 -22.27 8.63
C ASP A 169 -5.31 -21.75 10.00
N ALA A 170 -4.14 -21.11 10.05
CA ALA A 170 -3.64 -20.41 11.23
C ALA A 170 -4.41 -19.12 11.57
N GLY A 171 -5.35 -18.68 10.73
CA GLY A 171 -6.17 -17.49 10.96
C GLY A 171 -5.65 -16.21 10.34
N LEU A 172 -4.68 -16.28 9.39
CA LEU A 172 -4.24 -15.10 8.65
C LEU A 172 -5.42 -14.46 7.92
N THR A 173 -5.59 -13.15 8.05
CA THR A 173 -6.67 -12.42 7.39
C THR A 173 -6.26 -11.87 6.03
N ALA A 174 -5.01 -11.43 5.88
CA ALA A 174 -4.52 -10.86 4.64
C ALA A 174 -3.06 -11.23 4.34
N TYR A 175 -2.72 -11.38 3.07
CA TYR A 175 -1.34 -11.51 2.63
C TYR A 175 -0.91 -10.27 1.84
N ASN A 176 0.19 -9.65 2.26
CA ASN A 176 0.75 -8.52 1.55
C ASN A 176 1.84 -8.96 0.57
N HIS A 177 1.63 -8.63 -0.69
CA HIS A 177 2.63 -8.84 -1.74
C HIS A 177 2.48 -7.77 -2.82
N ASN A 178 3.26 -6.69 -2.68
CA ASN A 178 3.15 -5.55 -3.58
C ASN A 178 3.64 -5.88 -4.99
N ILE A 179 2.99 -5.32 -6.01
CA ILE A 179 3.50 -5.34 -7.40
C ILE A 179 4.57 -4.27 -7.63
N ASP A 180 4.72 -3.36 -6.67
CA ASP A 180 5.69 -2.27 -6.55
C ASP A 180 5.53 -1.14 -7.58
N THR A 181 5.43 -1.43 -8.89
CA THR A 181 5.34 -0.46 -9.98
C THR A 181 4.62 -1.08 -11.20
N SER A 182 4.74 -0.48 -12.39
CA SER A 182 4.27 -1.07 -13.64
C SER A 182 5.07 -2.32 -14.04
N ARG A 183 4.48 -3.16 -14.89
CA ARG A 183 5.17 -4.33 -15.48
C ARG A 183 6.41 -3.91 -16.25
N GLU A 184 6.29 -2.83 -16.99
CA GLU A 184 7.34 -2.29 -17.88
C GLU A 184 8.53 -1.75 -17.09
N HIS A 185 8.27 -1.07 -15.99
CA HIS A 185 9.31 -0.50 -15.13
C HIS A 185 9.91 -1.50 -14.12
N TYR A 186 9.20 -2.59 -13.81
CA TYR A 186 9.59 -3.56 -12.78
C TYR A 186 11.01 -4.11 -12.92
N PRO A 187 11.54 -4.43 -14.12
CA PRO A 187 12.91 -4.90 -14.29
C PRO A 187 13.98 -3.89 -13.85
N ASN A 188 13.64 -2.59 -13.81
CA ASN A 188 14.54 -1.54 -13.32
C ASN A 188 14.60 -1.49 -11.79
N VAL A 189 13.63 -2.11 -11.11
CA VAL A 189 13.51 -2.11 -9.65
C VAL A 189 14.17 -3.33 -9.02
N THR A 190 14.01 -4.51 -9.66
CA THR A 190 14.62 -5.76 -9.18
C THR A 190 14.92 -6.70 -10.34
N SER A 191 16.01 -7.45 -10.22
CA SER A 191 16.42 -8.47 -11.18
C SER A 191 16.29 -9.91 -10.67
N SER A 192 15.96 -10.09 -9.40
CA SER A 192 15.94 -11.42 -8.76
C SER A 192 14.61 -12.17 -8.92
N ARG A 193 13.58 -11.50 -9.45
CA ARG A 193 12.26 -12.06 -9.75
C ARG A 193 11.55 -11.23 -10.81
N SER A 194 10.59 -11.85 -11.50
CA SER A 194 9.76 -11.20 -12.51
C SER A 194 8.53 -10.53 -11.91
N PHE A 195 7.85 -9.73 -12.70
CA PHE A 195 6.54 -9.17 -12.35
C PHE A 195 5.47 -10.27 -12.23
N ASP A 196 5.58 -11.31 -13.06
CA ASP A 196 4.65 -12.46 -13.04
C ASP A 196 4.79 -13.28 -11.75
N ASP A 197 5.98 -13.41 -11.17
CA ASP A 197 6.17 -14.03 -9.85
C ASP A 197 5.38 -13.29 -8.76
N ARG A 198 5.20 -11.97 -8.91
CA ARG A 198 4.34 -11.18 -8.01
C ARG A 198 2.88 -11.54 -8.16
N LEU A 199 2.40 -11.58 -9.41
CA LEU A 199 1.01 -11.90 -9.71
C LEU A 199 0.67 -13.33 -9.30
N GLU A 200 1.59 -14.28 -9.50
CA GLU A 200 1.41 -15.67 -9.09
C GLU A 200 1.25 -15.79 -7.56
N THR A 201 2.10 -15.09 -6.79
CA THR A 201 1.97 -15.07 -5.33
C THR A 201 0.63 -14.46 -4.88
N ILE A 202 0.17 -13.39 -5.53
CA ILE A 202 -1.14 -12.78 -5.26
C ILE A 202 -2.26 -13.77 -5.55
N LYS A 203 -2.16 -14.50 -6.66
CA LYS A 203 -3.10 -15.55 -7.02
C LYS A 203 -3.12 -16.67 -5.97
N MET A 204 -1.96 -17.19 -5.54
CA MET A 204 -1.88 -18.23 -4.52
C MET A 204 -2.54 -17.81 -3.20
N ALA A 205 -2.34 -16.56 -2.79
CA ALA A 205 -3.01 -16.01 -1.60
C ALA A 205 -4.53 -15.95 -1.78
N ARG A 206 -4.99 -15.50 -2.95
CA ARG A 206 -6.42 -15.41 -3.29
C ARG A 206 -7.07 -16.79 -3.32
N ASP A 207 -6.47 -17.76 -4.00
CA ASP A 207 -6.97 -19.14 -4.13
C ASP A 207 -7.10 -19.82 -2.76
N ALA A 208 -6.25 -19.47 -1.81
CA ALA A 208 -6.37 -19.95 -0.42
C ALA A 208 -7.43 -19.21 0.41
N GLY A 209 -8.17 -18.27 -0.17
CA GLY A 209 -9.19 -17.48 0.51
C GLY A 209 -8.64 -16.42 1.46
N LEU A 210 -7.39 -15.97 1.26
CA LEU A 210 -6.82 -14.82 1.94
C LEU A 210 -7.22 -13.53 1.25
N SER A 211 -7.44 -12.47 2.02
CA SER A 211 -7.52 -11.12 1.46
C SER A 211 -6.16 -10.72 0.89
N VAL A 212 -6.18 -10.01 -0.23
CA VAL A 212 -4.98 -9.53 -0.90
C VAL A 212 -4.71 -8.08 -0.49
N CYS A 213 -3.47 -7.84 -0.01
CA CYS A 213 -2.93 -6.51 0.19
C CYS A 213 -1.81 -6.33 -0.84
N THR A 214 -2.05 -5.55 -1.89
CA THR A 214 -1.05 -5.31 -2.95
C THR A 214 -1.14 -3.89 -3.47
N GLY A 215 -0.02 -3.24 -3.57
CA GLY A 215 0.11 -1.86 -4.02
C GLY A 215 1.51 -1.60 -4.54
N GLY A 216 1.97 -0.35 -4.43
CA GLY A 216 3.26 0.02 -5.00
C GLY A 216 3.94 1.20 -4.31
N ILE A 217 5.04 1.57 -4.90
CA ILE A 217 5.91 2.65 -4.45
C ILE A 217 6.05 3.66 -5.60
N LEU A 218 5.70 4.89 -5.35
CA LEU A 218 5.92 6.00 -6.28
C LEU A 218 7.30 6.59 -6.05
N GLY A 219 7.97 6.98 -7.12
CA GLY A 219 9.32 7.57 -7.06
C GLY A 219 10.46 6.56 -7.25
N LEU A 220 10.17 5.37 -7.77
CA LEU A 220 11.19 4.35 -8.14
C LEU A 220 11.95 4.70 -9.43
N GLY A 221 11.66 5.83 -10.05
CA GLY A 221 12.18 6.26 -11.35
C GLY A 221 11.23 5.98 -12.51
N GLU A 222 10.01 5.58 -12.18
CA GLU A 222 8.92 5.34 -13.11
C GLU A 222 8.45 6.63 -13.83
N ASP A 223 7.92 6.49 -15.04
CA ASP A 223 7.23 7.57 -15.73
C ASP A 223 5.88 7.86 -15.04
N PRO A 224 5.62 9.11 -14.59
CA PRO A 224 4.42 9.44 -13.85
C PRO A 224 3.12 9.33 -14.66
N HIS A 225 3.17 9.38 -15.98
CA HIS A 225 1.99 9.31 -16.84
C HIS A 225 1.75 7.90 -17.38
N VAL A 226 2.82 7.18 -17.74
CA VAL A 226 2.73 5.86 -18.36
C VAL A 226 2.73 4.77 -17.29
N ASP A 227 3.76 4.75 -16.45
CA ASP A 227 3.94 3.65 -15.50
C ASP A 227 2.91 3.67 -14.36
N ARG A 228 2.55 4.87 -13.85
CA ARG A 228 1.52 4.97 -12.81
C ARG A 228 0.14 4.58 -13.32
N ALA A 229 -0.16 4.87 -14.60
CA ALA A 229 -1.38 4.40 -15.24
C ALA A 229 -1.38 2.88 -15.38
N SER A 230 -0.28 2.27 -15.87
CA SER A 230 -0.13 0.82 -16.02
C SER A 230 -0.20 0.11 -14.64
N PHE A 231 0.43 0.67 -13.61
CA PHE A 231 0.33 0.19 -12.22
C PHE A 231 -1.12 0.16 -11.72
N LEU A 232 -1.86 1.26 -11.83
CA LEU A 232 -3.26 1.33 -11.41
C LEU A 232 -4.16 0.44 -12.25
N HIS A 233 -3.94 0.39 -13.57
CA HIS A 233 -4.66 -0.49 -14.49
C HIS A 233 -4.52 -1.95 -14.07
N THR A 234 -3.29 -2.42 -13.77
CA THR A 234 -3.05 -3.79 -13.31
C THR A 234 -3.86 -4.13 -12.06
N LEU A 235 -3.93 -3.22 -11.07
CA LEU A 235 -4.70 -3.44 -9.85
C LEU A 235 -6.21 -3.42 -10.10
N ALA A 236 -6.68 -2.48 -10.91
CA ALA A 236 -8.09 -2.25 -11.17
C ALA A 236 -8.72 -3.27 -12.13
N THR A 237 -7.91 -4.04 -12.86
CA THR A 237 -8.37 -5.09 -13.79
C THR A 237 -8.16 -6.50 -13.24
N MET A 238 -7.73 -6.66 -12.00
CA MET A 238 -7.76 -7.97 -11.33
C MET A 238 -9.20 -8.47 -11.26
N GLU A 239 -9.40 -9.77 -11.43
CA GLU A 239 -10.72 -10.43 -11.36
C GLU A 239 -11.52 -10.00 -10.11
N THR A 240 -10.85 -9.87 -8.99
CA THR A 240 -11.35 -9.22 -7.78
C THR A 240 -10.35 -8.15 -7.37
N HIS A 241 -10.83 -6.91 -7.17
CA HIS A 241 -9.96 -5.84 -6.68
C HIS A 241 -9.26 -6.25 -5.39
N PRO A 242 -8.01 -5.79 -5.15
CA PRO A 242 -7.35 -6.02 -3.88
C PRO A 242 -8.18 -5.41 -2.73
N GLU A 243 -8.32 -6.12 -1.63
CA GLU A 243 -9.02 -5.61 -0.45
C GLU A 243 -8.27 -4.44 0.21
N SER A 244 -6.95 -4.38 0.00
CA SER A 244 -6.13 -3.27 0.48
C SER A 244 -5.02 -2.93 -0.52
N VAL A 245 -4.85 -1.64 -0.79
CA VAL A 245 -3.78 -1.10 -1.65
C VAL A 245 -2.96 -0.09 -0.85
N PRO A 246 -1.74 -0.46 -0.43
CA PRO A 246 -0.79 0.51 0.11
C PRO A 246 -0.21 1.35 -1.02
N VAL A 247 -0.31 2.67 -0.88
CA VAL A 247 0.34 3.65 -1.74
C VAL A 247 1.50 4.25 -0.94
N ASN A 248 2.72 3.96 -1.39
CA ASN A 248 3.94 4.42 -0.76
C ASN A 248 4.60 5.51 -1.60
N SER A 249 5.20 6.51 -0.95
CA SER A 249 6.22 7.35 -1.55
C SER A 249 7.59 6.81 -1.19
N LEU A 250 8.51 6.76 -2.14
CA LEU A 250 9.87 6.27 -1.91
C LEU A 250 10.53 7.01 -0.75
N VAL A 251 11.00 6.26 0.22
CA VAL A 251 11.95 6.72 1.23
C VAL A 251 13.33 6.23 0.79
N ALA A 252 14.16 7.12 0.28
CA ALA A 252 15.49 6.79 -0.23
C ALA A 252 16.43 6.45 0.92
N VAL A 253 16.61 5.16 1.19
CA VAL A 253 17.49 4.70 2.27
C VAL A 253 18.94 4.78 1.82
N PRO A 254 19.83 5.48 2.56
CA PRO A 254 21.25 5.55 2.24
C PRO A 254 21.89 4.17 2.10
N GLY A 255 22.73 4.01 1.09
CA GLY A 255 23.43 2.75 0.80
C GLY A 255 22.68 1.82 -0.16
N THR A 256 21.37 1.98 -0.34
CA THR A 256 20.63 1.26 -1.40
C THR A 256 20.91 1.88 -2.78
N PRO A 257 20.73 1.15 -3.90
CA PRO A 257 20.87 1.71 -5.23
C PRO A 257 20.07 2.99 -5.46
N LEU A 258 18.79 3.01 -5.10
CA LEU A 258 17.95 4.21 -5.25
C LEU A 258 18.31 5.31 -4.25
N GLY A 259 18.78 4.96 -3.05
CA GLY A 259 19.32 5.93 -2.10
C GLY A 259 20.58 6.65 -2.62
N LYS A 260 21.50 5.92 -3.24
CA LYS A 260 22.70 6.49 -3.90
C LYS A 260 22.31 7.40 -5.07
N LEU A 261 21.34 6.97 -5.89
CA LEU A 261 20.83 7.78 -6.99
C LEU A 261 20.18 9.09 -6.50
N ALA A 262 19.38 9.02 -5.44
CA ALA A 262 18.75 10.18 -4.84
C ALA A 262 19.79 11.17 -4.28
N ALA A 263 20.83 10.68 -3.59
CA ALA A 263 21.94 11.50 -3.10
C ALA A 263 22.69 12.20 -4.24
N ALA A 264 23.01 11.47 -5.33
CA ALA A 264 23.69 12.05 -6.49
C ALA A 264 22.86 13.12 -7.22
N LYS A 265 21.52 12.99 -7.27
CA LYS A 265 20.63 14.02 -7.80
C LYS A 265 20.60 15.25 -6.91
N ALA A 266 20.55 15.08 -5.60
CA ALA A 266 20.57 16.16 -4.64
C ALA A 266 21.87 16.99 -4.72
N GLU A 267 23.04 16.34 -4.88
CA GLU A 267 24.34 16.99 -5.08
C GLU A 267 24.38 17.86 -6.36
N LYS A 268 23.63 17.49 -7.40
CA LYS A 268 23.51 18.25 -8.65
C LYS A 268 22.45 19.35 -8.61
N GLY A 269 21.71 19.50 -7.50
CA GLY A 269 20.59 20.42 -7.41
C GLY A 269 19.35 19.97 -8.21
N GLU A 270 19.33 18.72 -8.67
CA GLU A 270 18.24 18.12 -9.44
C GLU A 270 17.16 17.55 -8.51
N GLY A 271 16.52 18.40 -7.71
CA GLY A 271 15.43 18.03 -6.81
C GLY A 271 15.88 17.73 -5.37
N ALA A 272 15.36 18.51 -4.44
CA ALA A 272 15.67 18.41 -3.00
C ALA A 272 14.91 17.29 -2.27
N SER A 273 14.05 16.54 -2.92
CA SER A 273 13.21 15.51 -2.28
C SER A 273 13.40 14.16 -2.93
N ALA A 274 13.80 13.17 -2.11
CA ALA A 274 13.90 11.78 -2.53
C ALA A 274 12.53 11.09 -2.72
N GLY A 275 11.43 11.82 -2.54
CA GLY A 275 10.06 11.34 -2.70
C GLY A 275 9.35 11.98 -3.89
N VAL A 276 8.11 11.55 -4.13
CA VAL A 276 7.24 12.19 -5.13
C VAL A 276 6.62 13.47 -4.57
N PRO A 277 6.27 14.44 -5.43
CA PRO A 277 5.48 15.61 -5.02
C PRO A 277 4.18 15.16 -4.29
N PRO A 278 3.81 15.79 -3.17
CA PRO A 278 2.62 15.40 -2.40
C PRO A 278 1.33 15.34 -3.23
N LEU A 279 1.14 16.28 -4.16
CA LEU A 279 -0.04 16.29 -5.04
C LEU A 279 -0.06 15.11 -6.02
N ASP A 280 1.09 14.57 -6.40
CA ASP A 280 1.16 13.35 -7.23
C ASP A 280 0.69 12.13 -6.44
N LEU A 281 1.09 12.02 -5.16
CA LEU A 281 0.61 10.97 -4.26
C LEU A 281 -0.91 11.06 -4.09
N VAL A 282 -1.43 12.26 -3.83
CA VAL A 282 -2.87 12.52 -3.73
C VAL A 282 -3.59 12.14 -5.01
N ARG A 283 -3.04 12.48 -6.18
CA ARG A 283 -3.58 12.13 -7.50
C ARG A 283 -3.73 10.61 -7.65
N VAL A 284 -2.69 9.85 -7.32
CA VAL A 284 -2.71 8.38 -7.41
C VAL A 284 -3.73 7.79 -6.43
N ILE A 285 -3.83 8.31 -5.20
CA ILE A 285 -4.84 7.88 -4.22
C ILE A 285 -6.25 8.15 -4.74
N ALA A 286 -6.52 9.34 -5.27
CA ALA A 286 -7.82 9.71 -5.80
C ALA A 286 -8.21 8.85 -7.01
N ALA A 287 -7.28 8.64 -7.95
CA ALA A 287 -7.52 7.74 -9.08
C ALA A 287 -7.77 6.30 -8.63
N ALA A 288 -6.98 5.79 -7.68
CA ALA A 288 -7.18 4.46 -7.12
C ALA A 288 -8.55 4.31 -6.45
N ARG A 289 -9.06 5.35 -5.77
CA ARG A 289 -10.41 5.34 -5.18
C ARG A 289 -11.51 5.25 -6.22
N ILE A 290 -11.38 5.98 -7.32
CA ILE A 290 -12.35 5.94 -8.42
C ILE A 290 -12.33 4.58 -9.11
N LEU A 291 -11.13 4.07 -9.40
CA LEU A 291 -10.95 2.79 -10.11
C LEU A 291 -11.34 1.57 -9.26
N MET A 292 -11.10 1.63 -7.96
CA MET A 292 -11.34 0.54 -7.01
C MET A 292 -12.17 1.03 -5.81
N PRO A 293 -13.49 1.23 -5.98
CA PRO A 293 -14.34 1.94 -5.01
C PRO A 293 -14.38 1.31 -3.61
N ARG A 294 -14.28 -0.02 -3.50
CA ARG A 294 -14.39 -0.77 -2.23
C ARG A 294 -13.05 -1.11 -1.58
N THR A 295 -11.94 -0.79 -2.22
CA THR A 295 -10.60 -1.09 -1.72
C THR A 295 -10.23 -0.20 -0.53
N THR A 296 -9.61 -0.77 0.51
CA THR A 296 -8.97 0.01 1.56
C THR A 296 -7.67 0.60 1.03
N LEU A 297 -7.60 1.93 0.88
CA LEU A 297 -6.41 2.63 0.42
C LEU A 297 -5.55 3.08 1.61
N ARG A 298 -4.30 2.59 1.66
CA ARG A 298 -3.40 2.92 2.76
C ARG A 298 -2.40 3.99 2.35
N LEU A 299 -2.44 5.13 3.05
CA LEU A 299 -1.36 6.10 3.06
C LEU A 299 -0.21 5.51 3.89
N SER A 300 0.86 5.10 3.22
CA SER A 300 1.87 4.18 3.76
C SER A 300 3.24 4.86 3.91
N ALA A 301 4.34 4.23 3.47
CA ALA A 301 5.67 4.80 3.58
C ALA A 301 5.78 6.17 2.91
N GLY A 302 6.61 7.06 3.46
CA GLY A 302 6.76 8.46 3.03
C GLY A 302 5.72 9.40 3.63
N ARG A 303 4.75 8.90 4.41
CA ARG A 303 3.74 9.74 5.07
C ARG A 303 4.36 10.78 6.04
N SER A 304 5.45 10.44 6.67
CA SER A 304 6.17 11.32 7.59
C SER A 304 6.74 12.59 6.93
N SER A 305 6.88 12.61 5.61
CA SER A 305 7.32 13.79 4.86
C SER A 305 6.17 14.73 4.46
N LEU A 306 4.91 14.30 4.64
CA LEU A 306 3.74 15.09 4.32
C LEU A 306 3.36 16.01 5.48
N SER A 307 3.05 17.25 5.17
CA SER A 307 2.40 18.16 6.10
C SER A 307 1.02 17.63 6.51
N ARG A 308 0.49 18.14 7.62
CA ARG A 308 -0.85 17.78 8.10
C ARG A 308 -1.96 18.08 7.08
N GLY A 309 -1.83 19.19 6.37
CA GLY A 309 -2.76 19.55 5.28
C GLY A 309 -2.70 18.59 4.10
N GLU A 310 -1.52 18.15 3.70
CA GLU A 310 -1.35 17.17 2.62
C GLU A 310 -1.89 15.79 3.01
N GLN A 311 -1.72 15.37 4.28
CA GLN A 311 -2.34 14.15 4.78
C GLN A 311 -3.86 14.28 4.81
N ALA A 312 -4.42 15.43 5.24
CA ALA A 312 -5.86 15.69 5.20
C ALA A 312 -6.41 15.61 3.77
N LEU A 313 -5.69 16.13 2.78
CA LEU A 313 -6.06 16.04 1.38
C LEU A 313 -6.03 14.58 0.88
N ALA A 314 -5.06 13.78 1.30
CA ALA A 314 -5.01 12.35 0.99
C ALA A 314 -6.21 11.57 1.58
N PHE A 315 -6.64 11.88 2.81
CA PHE A 315 -7.86 11.31 3.40
C PHE A 315 -9.12 11.76 2.65
N LEU A 316 -9.20 13.03 2.26
CA LEU A 316 -10.30 13.54 1.45
C LEU A 316 -10.35 12.84 0.08
N ALA A 317 -9.20 12.55 -0.54
CA ALA A 317 -9.06 11.79 -1.77
C ALA A 317 -9.40 10.30 -1.61
N GLY A 318 -9.70 9.83 -0.40
CA GLY A 318 -10.19 8.49 -0.16
C GLY A 318 -9.20 7.52 0.49
N ALA A 319 -8.02 7.97 0.97
CA ALA A 319 -7.21 7.15 1.85
C ALA A 319 -8.00 6.88 3.14
N ASN A 320 -8.04 5.63 3.59
CA ASN A 320 -8.79 5.21 4.79
C ASN A 320 -8.05 4.17 5.63
N SER A 321 -6.73 4.11 5.48
CA SER A 321 -5.84 3.30 6.33
C SER A 321 -4.48 3.97 6.45
N ILE A 322 -3.83 3.82 7.59
CA ILE A 322 -2.45 4.26 7.85
C ILE A 322 -1.66 3.19 8.58
N PHE A 323 -0.34 3.26 8.48
CA PHE A 323 0.53 2.63 9.47
C PHE A 323 0.77 3.59 10.63
N THR A 324 0.66 3.09 11.84
CA THR A 324 0.94 3.78 13.11
C THR A 324 2.05 3.07 13.89
N GLY A 325 2.64 3.76 14.87
CA GLY A 325 3.80 3.30 15.62
C GLY A 325 5.09 3.93 15.11
N ASP A 326 6.13 3.97 15.93
CA ASP A 326 7.36 4.75 15.71
C ASP A 326 8.20 4.32 14.51
N THR A 327 8.04 3.08 14.06
CA THR A 327 8.83 2.51 12.96
C THR A 327 7.95 1.80 11.94
N LEU A 328 8.32 1.96 10.65
CA LEU A 328 7.77 1.22 9.54
C LEU A 328 8.88 0.34 8.95
N LEU A 329 8.92 -0.95 9.32
CA LEU A 329 10.01 -1.89 9.04
C LEU A 329 11.37 -1.39 9.55
N THR A 330 12.10 -0.66 8.73
CA THR A 330 13.47 -0.19 8.98
C THR A 330 13.60 1.34 8.93
N THR A 331 12.49 2.05 8.76
CA THR A 331 12.47 3.51 8.65
C THR A 331 11.59 4.12 9.76
N PRO A 332 11.89 5.36 10.21
CA PRO A 332 11.00 6.08 11.12
C PRO A 332 9.61 6.26 10.52
N ASN A 333 8.60 6.29 11.36
CA ASN A 333 7.22 6.60 11.01
C ASN A 333 6.73 7.82 11.81
N VAL A 334 5.50 8.26 11.57
CA VAL A 334 4.85 9.33 12.34
C VAL A 334 4.60 8.85 13.77
N ALA A 335 4.99 9.64 14.76
CA ALA A 335 4.78 9.30 16.16
C ALA A 335 3.29 9.15 16.49
N GLU A 336 2.99 8.29 17.47
CA GLU A 336 1.60 7.97 17.85
C GLU A 336 0.84 9.20 18.36
N ASP A 337 1.50 10.07 19.12
CA ASP A 337 0.90 11.31 19.65
C ASP A 337 0.53 12.27 18.52
N ASP A 338 1.34 12.35 17.45
CA ASP A 338 1.07 13.16 16.27
C ASP A 338 -0.13 12.63 15.49
N ASP A 339 -0.25 11.31 15.35
CA ASP A 339 -1.42 10.67 14.73
C ASP A 339 -2.69 10.92 15.57
N THR A 340 -2.59 10.82 16.88
CA THR A 340 -3.71 11.08 17.80
C THR A 340 -4.17 12.53 17.71
N ALA A 341 -3.23 13.48 17.66
CA ALA A 341 -3.53 14.91 17.50
C ALA A 341 -4.20 15.18 16.14
N MET A 342 -3.67 14.59 15.05
CA MET A 342 -4.24 14.73 13.72
C MET A 342 -5.66 14.15 13.64
N PHE A 343 -5.89 12.98 14.19
CA PHE A 343 -7.23 12.38 14.21
C PHE A 343 -8.24 13.26 14.91
N ARG A 344 -7.87 13.85 16.03
CA ARG A 344 -8.72 14.80 16.76
C ARG A 344 -9.02 16.06 15.94
N GLU A 345 -8.00 16.65 15.32
CA GLU A 345 -8.11 17.87 14.52
C GLU A 345 -9.00 17.66 13.28
N LEU A 346 -8.86 16.51 12.60
CA LEU A 346 -9.61 16.18 11.40
C LEU A 346 -10.97 15.49 11.67
N GLY A 347 -11.31 15.21 12.92
CA GLY A 347 -12.52 14.47 13.29
C GLY A 347 -12.49 13.01 12.83
N LEU A 348 -11.30 12.42 12.68
CA LEU A 348 -11.13 11.02 12.25
C LEU A 348 -11.30 10.07 13.44
N GLN A 349 -11.75 8.86 13.15
CA GLN A 349 -11.93 7.79 14.11
C GLN A 349 -11.21 6.52 13.66
N GLY A 350 -10.69 5.76 14.62
CA GLY A 350 -10.14 4.44 14.32
C GLY A 350 -11.25 3.49 13.84
N LYS A 351 -11.05 2.81 12.72
CA LYS A 351 -11.95 1.75 12.27
C LYS A 351 -11.89 0.58 13.26
N PRO A 352 -13.03 0.04 13.73
CA PRO A 352 -13.03 -1.15 14.59
C PRO A 352 -12.45 -2.37 13.86
N PRO A 353 -11.87 -3.35 14.60
CA PRO A 353 -11.33 -4.55 14.00
C PRO A 353 -12.44 -5.37 13.34
N PHE A 354 -12.14 -5.93 12.17
CA PHE A 354 -13.04 -6.85 11.49
C PHE A 354 -13.09 -8.19 12.22
N GLN A 355 -14.29 -8.59 12.63
CA GLN A 355 -14.50 -9.81 13.43
C GLN A 355 -15.00 -11.02 12.63
N GLY A 356 -15.35 -10.86 11.35
CA GLY A 356 -15.86 -11.91 10.49
C GLY A 356 -14.78 -12.66 9.71
N ALA A 357 -15.17 -13.73 9.01
CA ALA A 357 -14.39 -14.24 7.89
C ALA A 357 -14.42 -13.17 6.77
N TYR A 358 -13.29 -12.82 6.19
CA TYR A 358 -13.27 -12.00 4.97
C TYR A 358 -13.99 -12.82 3.89
N LYS A 359 -15.19 -12.40 3.53
CA LYS A 359 -15.78 -12.78 2.26
C LYS A 359 -15.14 -11.89 1.21
N ALA A 360 -14.58 -12.48 0.15
CA ALA A 360 -14.34 -11.75 -1.08
C ALA A 360 -15.62 -10.97 -1.39
N PHE A 361 -15.49 -9.71 -1.78
CA PHE A 361 -16.64 -8.84 -2.04
C PHE A 361 -17.60 -9.56 -3.00
N GLU A 362 -18.76 -10.02 -2.47
CA GLU A 362 -19.89 -10.43 -3.29
C GLU A 362 -20.52 -9.19 -3.93
#